data_2f502c492cdd68207781540ff2ce21c2
#
_entry.id   2f502c492cdd68207781540ff2ce21c2
#
_cell.length_a   1.000
_cell.length_b   1.000
_cell.length_c   1.000
_cell.angle_alpha   90.00
_cell.angle_beta   90.00
_cell.angle_gamma   90.00
#
_symmetry.space_group_name_H-M   'P 1'
#
loop_
_entity.id
_entity.type
_entity.pdbx_description
1 polymer ?
#
loop_
_entity_poly.entity_id
_entity_poly.type
_entity_poly.pdbx_seq_one_letter_code
_entity_poly.pdbx_strand_id
1 'polypeptide(L)'
;MTRLRFPLKTLALAAALAAGPAFATDGYFPHGYGIRAKGMGGASVAMTQDSMGGANNPATMVWAGSRLDAGLDLFSPRRDAQRSGAGFPTLNGSVDSDSKLFFVPEFGYNQLLNSDLSVGVTVYGNGGMNTDYPQGDFNC
;
A
#
# COMPACT_ATOMS: atom_id res chain seq x y z
N MET A 1 -30.28 -30.04 -24.29
CA MET A 1 -29.05 -29.66 -23.52
C MET A 1 -29.17 -28.20 -23.15
N THR A 2 -29.62 -27.91 -21.94
CA THR A 2 -29.83 -26.54 -21.41
C THR A 2 -28.47 -26.00 -20.96
N ARG A 3 -27.92 -25.03 -21.68
CA ARG A 3 -26.69 -24.34 -21.26
C ARG A 3 -27.01 -23.46 -20.06
N LEU A 4 -26.58 -23.83 -18.88
CA LEU A 4 -26.61 -22.94 -17.71
C LEU A 4 -25.71 -21.73 -17.99
N ARG A 5 -26.32 -20.61 -18.34
CA ARG A 5 -25.66 -19.31 -18.42
C ARG A 5 -25.62 -18.71 -17.02
N PHE A 6 -24.59 -19.02 -16.25
CA PHE A 6 -24.32 -18.24 -15.04
C PHE A 6 -23.97 -16.83 -15.48
N PRO A 7 -24.69 -15.81 -15.01
CA PRO A 7 -24.36 -14.44 -15.35
C PRO A 7 -22.98 -14.11 -14.72
N LEU A 8 -22.11 -13.54 -15.53
CA LEU A 8 -20.73 -13.22 -15.16
C LEU A 8 -20.64 -12.42 -13.83
N LYS A 9 -21.68 -11.63 -13.56
CA LYS A 9 -21.84 -10.84 -12.33
C LYS A 9 -21.99 -11.69 -11.07
N THR A 10 -22.71 -12.81 -11.14
CA THR A 10 -22.87 -13.72 -9.99
C THR A 10 -21.62 -14.52 -9.74
N LEU A 11 -20.88 -14.88 -10.79
CA LEU A 11 -19.60 -15.56 -10.66
C LEU A 11 -18.54 -14.61 -10.02
N ALA A 12 -18.49 -13.36 -10.47
CA ALA A 12 -17.60 -12.35 -9.90
C ALA A 12 -17.93 -12.05 -8.42
N LEU A 13 -19.22 -11.96 -8.08
CA LEU A 13 -19.66 -11.77 -6.71
C LEU A 13 -19.33 -12.99 -5.83
N ALA A 14 -19.54 -14.19 -6.32
CA ALA A 14 -19.19 -15.41 -5.60
C ALA A 14 -17.67 -15.53 -5.38
N ALA A 15 -16.86 -15.16 -6.36
CA ALA A 15 -15.40 -15.11 -6.23
C ALA A 15 -14.95 -14.05 -5.21
N ALA A 16 -15.58 -12.88 -5.20
CA ALA A 16 -15.28 -11.83 -4.23
C ALA A 16 -15.65 -12.23 -2.79
N LEU A 17 -16.76 -12.97 -2.61
CA LEU A 17 -17.20 -13.46 -1.30
C LEU A 17 -16.38 -14.67 -0.81
N ALA A 18 -15.76 -15.41 -1.72
CA ALA A 18 -14.88 -16.54 -1.40
C ALA A 18 -13.42 -16.11 -1.13
N ALA A 19 -13.07 -14.87 -1.45
CA ALA A 19 -11.75 -14.32 -1.15
C ALA A 19 -11.63 -14.12 0.37
N GLY A 20 -10.83 -14.95 1.02
CA GLY A 20 -10.43 -14.75 2.42
C GLY A 20 -9.60 -13.48 2.59
N PRO A 21 -9.41 -13.00 3.83
CA PRO A 21 -8.54 -11.86 4.08
C PRO A 21 -7.13 -12.18 3.58
N ALA A 22 -6.67 -11.40 2.60
CA ALA A 22 -5.31 -11.48 2.12
C ALA A 22 -4.41 -10.64 3.05
N PHE A 23 -3.55 -11.31 3.79
CA PHE A 23 -2.48 -10.68 4.54
C PHE A 23 -1.23 -10.69 3.66
N ALA A 24 -1.11 -9.67 2.85
CA ALA A 24 0.07 -9.51 2.01
C ALA A 24 0.60 -8.10 2.19
N THR A 25 1.86 -8.00 2.59
CA THR A 25 2.64 -6.77 2.54
C THR A 25 3.92 -7.05 1.77
N ASP A 26 4.39 -6.09 0.99
CA ASP A 26 5.72 -6.14 0.37
C ASP A 26 6.81 -5.74 1.37
N GLY A 27 6.65 -6.14 2.62
CA GLY A 27 7.53 -5.74 3.71
C GLY A 27 7.35 -4.26 4.06
N TYR A 28 8.38 -3.45 3.81
CA TYR A 28 8.37 -2.01 4.11
C TYR A 28 7.72 -1.14 3.03
N PHE A 29 7.39 -1.71 1.88
CA PHE A 29 6.89 -0.97 0.73
C PHE A 29 5.37 -1.04 0.64
N PRO A 30 4.67 0.07 0.29
CA PRO A 30 3.26 0.03 -0.04
C PRO A 30 3.02 -0.69 -1.38
N HIS A 31 1.81 -1.21 -1.57
CA HIS A 31 1.37 -1.86 -2.81
C HIS A 31 1.15 -0.86 -3.95
N GLY A 32 2.12 -0.04 -4.27
CA GLY A 32 2.06 1.03 -5.24
C GLY A 32 1.94 2.41 -4.62
N TYR A 33 2.37 3.42 -5.37
CA TYR A 33 2.34 4.81 -4.99
C TYR A 33 1.20 5.53 -5.70
N GLY A 34 0.52 6.42 -4.98
CA GLY A 34 -0.70 7.07 -5.43
C GLY A 34 -1.97 6.26 -5.13
N ILE A 35 -3.06 6.99 -4.87
CA ILE A 35 -4.34 6.39 -4.45
C ILE A 35 -4.92 5.46 -5.52
N ARG A 36 -4.66 5.74 -6.80
CA ARG A 36 -5.14 4.90 -7.91
C ARG A 36 -4.39 3.58 -7.98
N ALA A 37 -3.07 3.61 -7.84
CA ALA A 37 -2.25 2.40 -7.78
C ALA A 37 -2.65 1.52 -6.58
N LYS A 38 -2.83 2.13 -5.42
CA LYS A 38 -3.30 1.43 -4.20
C LYS A 38 -4.70 0.84 -4.40
N GLY A 39 -5.62 1.57 -5.04
CA GLY A 39 -6.97 1.10 -5.36
C GLY A 39 -7.00 -0.09 -6.32
N MET A 40 -5.95 -0.28 -7.12
CA MET A 40 -5.75 -1.44 -8.00
C MET A 40 -4.93 -2.56 -7.36
N GLY A 41 -4.69 -2.50 -6.05
CA GLY A 41 -3.86 -3.49 -5.35
C GLY A 41 -2.40 -3.51 -5.80
N GLY A 42 -1.88 -2.37 -6.30
CA GLY A 42 -0.52 -2.23 -6.80
C GLY A 42 -0.31 -2.59 -8.27
N ALA A 43 -1.35 -2.98 -9.01
CA ALA A 43 -1.27 -3.34 -10.42
C ALA A 43 -1.08 -2.11 -11.33
N SER A 44 -0.01 -1.34 -11.13
CA SER A 44 0.24 -0.05 -11.76
C SER A 44 1.57 0.05 -12.51
N VAL A 45 2.36 -1.01 -12.53
CA VAL A 45 3.70 -0.98 -13.16
C VAL A 45 3.64 -0.79 -14.67
N ALA A 46 2.63 -1.36 -15.33
CA ALA A 46 2.47 -1.27 -16.78
C ALA A 46 1.54 -0.14 -17.23
N MET A 47 0.86 0.53 -16.31
CA MET A 47 -0.16 1.53 -16.65
C MET A 47 -0.17 2.67 -15.63
N THR A 48 0.15 3.86 -16.08
CA THR A 48 0.10 5.06 -15.26
C THR A 48 -1.23 5.79 -15.44
N GLN A 49 -1.85 6.17 -14.33
CA GLN A 49 -3.12 6.88 -14.30
C GLN A 49 -3.03 8.29 -13.68
N ASP A 50 -1.90 8.60 -13.04
CA ASP A 50 -1.62 9.88 -12.40
C ASP A 50 -0.12 10.16 -12.36
N SER A 51 0.27 11.33 -11.85
CA SER A 51 1.68 11.73 -11.76
C SER A 51 2.47 10.95 -10.70
N MET A 52 1.80 10.17 -9.85
CA MET A 52 2.46 9.25 -8.92
C MET A 52 3.05 8.03 -9.64
N GLY A 53 2.68 7.80 -10.88
CA GLY A 53 3.26 6.77 -11.74
C GLY A 53 4.78 6.86 -11.87
N GLY A 54 5.36 8.03 -11.68
CA GLY A 54 6.82 8.22 -11.66
C GLY A 54 7.53 7.40 -10.58
N ALA A 55 6.87 7.13 -9.46
CA ALA A 55 7.37 6.26 -8.40
C ALA A 55 7.18 4.76 -8.71
N ASN A 56 6.16 4.41 -9.49
CA ASN A 56 5.85 3.02 -9.85
C ASN A 56 6.65 2.57 -11.10
N ASN A 57 6.62 3.36 -12.16
CA ASN A 57 7.37 3.14 -13.39
C ASN A 57 7.52 4.44 -14.18
N PRO A 58 8.68 5.10 -14.12
CA PRO A 58 8.93 6.37 -14.82
C PRO A 58 8.71 6.31 -16.34
N ALA A 59 8.92 5.14 -16.97
CA ALA A 59 8.76 5.00 -18.41
C ALA A 59 7.32 5.21 -18.89
N THR A 60 6.34 5.08 -17.99
CA THR A 60 4.92 5.22 -18.32
C THR A 60 4.42 6.68 -18.23
N MET A 61 5.26 7.61 -17.80
CA MET A 61 4.86 8.99 -17.51
C MET A 61 4.47 9.78 -18.76
N VAL A 62 4.94 9.40 -19.93
CA VAL A 62 4.51 10.01 -21.20
C VAL A 62 3.01 9.83 -21.44
N TRP A 63 2.41 8.75 -20.93
CA TRP A 63 0.99 8.47 -21.07
C TRP A 63 0.14 9.17 -20.02
N ALA A 64 0.74 9.62 -18.92
CA ALA A 64 0.03 10.39 -17.91
C ALA A 64 -0.35 11.80 -18.37
N GLY A 65 0.37 12.34 -19.37
CA GLY A 65 0.20 13.70 -19.84
C GLY A 65 0.72 14.74 -18.85
N SER A 66 0.55 16.02 -19.17
CA SER A 66 0.92 17.12 -18.27
C SER A 66 -0.12 17.24 -17.15
N ARG A 67 0.30 17.05 -15.90
CA ARG A 67 -0.60 17.05 -14.75
C ARG A 67 0.12 17.24 -13.42
N LEU A 68 -0.66 17.64 -12.45
CA LEU A 68 -0.30 17.76 -11.05
C LEU A 68 -1.29 16.95 -10.22
N ASP A 69 -0.80 16.11 -9.35
CA ASP A 69 -1.62 15.36 -8.40
C ASP A 69 -1.03 15.51 -7.00
N ALA A 70 -1.91 15.56 -6.01
CA ALA A 70 -1.55 15.52 -4.60
C ALA A 70 -2.44 14.51 -3.89
N GLY A 71 -1.91 13.82 -2.93
CA GLY A 71 -2.61 12.82 -2.15
C GLY A 71 -2.16 12.83 -0.69
N LEU A 72 -2.99 12.25 0.14
CA LEU A 72 -2.69 11.96 1.53
C LEU A 72 -3.13 10.52 1.82
N ASP A 73 -2.18 9.71 2.25
CA ASP A 73 -2.45 8.35 2.70
C ASP A 73 -2.51 8.32 4.24
N LEU A 74 -3.51 7.66 4.76
CA LEU A 74 -3.67 7.41 6.19
C LEU A 74 -3.27 5.97 6.47
N PHE A 75 -2.05 5.80 6.94
CA PHE A 75 -1.51 4.49 7.25
C PHE A 75 -1.75 4.17 8.73
N SER A 76 -2.56 3.14 8.99
CA SER A 76 -2.92 2.73 10.35
C SER A 76 -2.52 1.28 10.63
N PRO A 77 -1.23 1.02 10.85
CA PRO A 77 -0.76 -0.33 11.17
C PRO A 77 -1.11 -0.71 12.61
N ARG A 78 -1.53 -1.95 12.79
CA ARG A 78 -1.63 -2.56 14.11
C ARG A 78 -0.48 -3.52 14.26
N ARG A 79 0.36 -3.25 15.26
CA ARG A 79 1.57 -4.04 15.53
C ARG A 79 1.65 -4.37 16.99
N ASP A 80 1.96 -5.62 17.26
CA ASP A 80 2.21 -6.14 18.59
C ASP A 80 3.58 -6.83 18.63
N ALA A 81 4.12 -6.91 19.80
CA ALA A 81 5.27 -7.75 20.11
C ALA A 81 4.85 -8.82 21.11
N GLN A 82 5.14 -10.06 20.80
CA GLN A 82 4.84 -11.19 21.68
C GLN A 82 6.11 -11.99 21.99
N ARG A 83 6.28 -12.32 23.25
CA ARG A 83 7.34 -13.19 23.72
C ARG A 83 6.76 -14.33 24.53
N SER A 84 7.17 -15.56 24.22
CA SER A 84 6.77 -16.76 24.92
C SER A 84 7.96 -17.72 25.06
N GLY A 85 7.89 -18.62 26.03
CA GLY A 85 8.94 -19.63 26.25
C GLY A 85 10.21 -19.10 26.90
N ALA A 86 10.21 -17.88 27.45
CA ALA A 86 11.34 -17.42 28.25
C ALA A 86 11.43 -18.21 29.57
N GLY A 87 12.65 -18.51 30.00
CA GLY A 87 12.90 -19.29 31.25
C GLY A 87 12.35 -18.59 32.50
N PHE A 88 12.12 -17.30 32.46
CA PHE A 88 11.49 -16.54 33.53
C PHE A 88 10.09 -16.08 33.10
N PRO A 89 9.03 -16.39 33.84
CA PRO A 89 7.64 -16.03 33.47
C PRO A 89 7.44 -14.53 33.24
N THR A 90 8.12 -13.68 33.96
CA THR A 90 8.04 -12.21 33.86
C THR A 90 8.57 -11.66 32.54
N LEU A 91 9.25 -12.46 31.75
CA LEU A 91 9.75 -12.09 30.42
C LEU A 91 8.78 -12.48 29.30
N ASN A 92 7.70 -13.20 29.62
CA ASN A 92 6.68 -13.57 28.66
C ASN A 92 5.56 -12.54 28.70
N GLY A 93 5.00 -12.22 27.55
CA GLY A 93 3.90 -11.29 27.45
C GLY A 93 3.60 -10.89 26.02
N SER A 94 2.65 -9.99 25.88
CA SER A 94 2.28 -9.36 24.62
C SER A 94 2.06 -7.89 24.88
N VAL A 95 2.56 -7.04 24.01
CA VAL A 95 2.43 -5.59 24.09
C VAL A 95 2.10 -5.00 22.72
N ASP A 96 1.15 -4.08 22.69
CA ASP A 96 0.77 -3.35 21.47
C ASP A 96 1.62 -2.10 21.30
N SER A 97 1.92 -1.75 20.06
CA SER A 97 2.56 -0.49 19.72
C SER A 97 1.58 0.67 19.83
N ASP A 98 2.01 1.77 20.44
CA ASP A 98 1.23 3.01 20.53
C ASP A 98 1.27 3.84 19.23
N SER A 99 2.23 3.59 18.35
CA SER A 99 2.33 4.21 17.03
C SER A 99 1.33 3.56 16.06
N LYS A 100 0.09 4.09 16.00
CA LYS A 100 -1.04 3.46 15.28
C LYS A 100 -1.55 4.27 14.08
N LEU A 101 -1.06 5.50 13.86
CA LEU A 101 -1.56 6.35 12.77
C LEU A 101 -0.44 7.21 12.21
N PHE A 102 -0.29 7.17 10.90
CA PHE A 102 0.69 7.95 10.16
C PHE A 102 0.02 8.64 8.98
N PHE A 103 0.38 9.91 8.78
CA PHE A 103 -0.01 10.69 7.62
C PHE A 103 1.14 10.68 6.61
N VAL A 104 0.88 10.16 5.42
CA VAL A 104 1.88 10.05 4.35
C VAL A 104 1.44 10.93 3.19
N PRO A 105 1.97 12.17 3.09
CA PRO A 105 1.66 13.04 1.96
C PRO A 105 2.34 12.51 0.69
N GLU A 106 1.63 12.63 -0.42
CA GLU A 106 2.09 12.26 -1.75
C GLU A 106 1.87 13.44 -2.70
N PHE A 107 2.85 13.70 -3.58
CA PHE A 107 2.78 14.77 -4.55
C PHE A 107 3.48 14.33 -5.83
N GLY A 108 2.86 14.61 -6.97
CA GLY A 108 3.47 14.35 -8.27
C GLY A 108 3.17 15.45 -9.26
N TYR A 109 4.19 15.80 -10.03
CA TYR A 109 4.08 16.68 -11.19
C TYR A 109 4.70 16.01 -12.40
N ASN A 110 4.02 16.05 -13.53
CA ASN A 110 4.54 15.59 -14.80
C ASN A 110 4.24 16.61 -15.90
N GLN A 111 5.23 16.90 -16.71
CA GLN A 111 5.13 17.77 -17.87
C GLN A 111 5.48 16.97 -19.12
N LEU A 112 4.53 16.80 -20.01
CA LEU A 112 4.78 16.23 -21.32
C LEU A 112 5.47 17.30 -22.21
N LEU A 113 6.62 16.97 -22.74
CA LEU A 113 7.38 17.83 -23.64
C LEU A 113 7.07 17.53 -25.11
N ASN A 114 6.90 16.24 -25.43
CA ASN A 114 6.44 15.76 -26.74
C ASN A 114 5.83 14.35 -26.56
N SER A 115 5.50 13.67 -27.68
CA SER A 115 4.88 12.33 -27.64
C SER A 115 5.70 11.26 -26.91
N ASP A 116 7.00 11.43 -26.83
CA ASP A 116 7.93 10.38 -26.39
C ASP A 116 8.73 10.79 -25.15
N LEU A 117 8.59 12.04 -24.71
CA LEU A 117 9.38 12.60 -23.61
C LEU A 117 8.51 13.37 -22.63
N SER A 118 8.60 13.01 -21.37
CA SER A 118 8.08 13.78 -20.25
C SER A 118 9.15 14.00 -19.19
N VAL A 119 8.97 15.06 -18.40
CA VAL A 119 9.80 15.37 -17.23
C VAL A 119 8.89 15.59 -16.05
N GLY A 120 9.24 15.01 -14.92
CA GLY A 120 8.41 15.11 -13.73
C GLY A 120 9.18 14.92 -12.43
N VAL A 121 8.48 15.19 -11.35
CA VAL A 121 8.94 14.92 -9.99
C VAL A 121 7.82 14.23 -9.23
N THR A 122 8.19 13.21 -8.46
CA THR A 122 7.28 12.48 -7.60
C THR A 122 7.87 12.44 -6.19
N VAL A 123 7.09 12.90 -5.21
CA VAL A 123 7.44 12.88 -3.80
C VAL A 123 6.45 11.97 -3.09
N TYR A 124 6.96 11.00 -2.37
CA TYR A 124 6.16 9.99 -1.71
C TYR A 124 6.83 9.49 -0.43
N GLY A 125 6.04 8.99 0.49
CA GLY A 125 6.55 8.29 1.67
C GLY A 125 6.82 6.83 1.35
N ASN A 126 7.94 6.32 1.81
CA ASN A 126 8.32 4.94 1.63
C ASN A 126 9.05 4.39 2.85
N GLY A 127 8.77 3.13 3.16
CA GLY A 127 9.40 2.43 4.28
C GLY A 127 8.90 2.90 5.64
N GLY A 128 9.61 2.45 6.65
CA GLY A 128 9.35 2.86 8.02
C GLY A 128 8.34 1.96 8.75
N MET A 129 8.87 1.08 9.58
CA MET A 129 8.09 0.44 10.63
C MET A 129 8.48 1.13 11.93
N ASN A 130 7.81 2.25 12.21
CA ASN A 130 7.94 2.92 13.49
C ASN A 130 7.02 2.22 14.49
N THR A 131 7.61 1.65 15.53
CA THR A 131 6.91 1.10 16.69
C THR A 131 7.25 1.90 17.92
N ASP A 132 6.29 2.05 18.79
CA ASP A 132 6.46 2.67 20.09
C ASP A 132 5.84 1.73 21.13
N TYR A 133 6.68 1.06 21.89
CA TYR A 133 6.25 0.14 22.94
C TYR A 133 6.45 0.77 24.31
N PRO A 134 5.47 0.64 25.21
CA PRO A 134 5.61 1.13 26.58
C PRO A 134 6.86 0.58 27.25
N GLN A 135 7.54 1.45 28.01
CA GLN A 135 8.69 1.05 28.79
C GLN A 135 8.30 0.12 29.94
N GLY A 136 9.11 -0.88 30.20
CA GLY A 136 8.90 -1.84 31.28
C GLY A 136 8.29 -3.16 30.83
N ASP A 137 7.81 -3.26 29.60
CA ASP A 137 7.36 -4.53 29.07
C ASP A 137 8.55 -5.46 28.81
N PHE A 138 8.33 -6.77 29.03
CA PHE A 138 9.39 -7.80 28.96
C PHE A 138 10.60 -7.53 29.87
N ASN A 139 10.46 -6.72 30.89
CA ASN A 139 11.51 -6.31 31.81
C ASN A 139 12.70 -5.59 31.12
N CYS A 140 12.37 -4.79 30.11
CA CYS A 140 13.33 -3.93 29.40
C CYS A 140 13.33 -2.51 29.97
#